data_2371021f672163e15d523af37a589d5e
#
_entry.id   2371021f672163e15d523af37a589d5e
#
_cell.length_a   1.000
_cell.length_b   1.000
_cell.length_c   1.000
_cell.angle_alpha   90.00
_cell.angle_beta   90.00
_cell.angle_gamma   90.00
#
_symmetry.space_group_name_H-M   'P 1'
#
loop_
_entity.id
_entity.type
_entity.pdbx_description
1 polymer ?
#
loop_
_entity_poly.entity_id
_entity_poly.type
_entity_poly.pdbx_seq_one_letter_code
_entity_poly.pdbx_strand_id
1 'polypeptide(L)'
;LEKKSAWCYYEFSVDNDKKYGKLYNWFAVNDSRGLAPKGWRIPTEAEFETIDQVEKYFIGDKLKASSGWDKWESVDENGAKKVNSANGNNSIGFSGLPAGCVDYNGVFHNKGIKSFFWTKTEFDTKMAVNRGLRNDHQFIHNFTNKGFGYSVRCIK
;
A
#
# COMPACT_ATOMS: atom_id res chain seq x y z
N LEU A 1 11.78 3.92 20.12
CA LEU A 1 10.45 4.31 19.65
C LEU A 1 9.40 3.60 20.48
N GLU A 2 8.47 4.35 21.08
CA GLU A 2 7.34 3.78 21.82
C GLU A 2 6.47 2.96 20.87
N LYS A 3 6.14 1.72 21.27
CA LYS A 3 5.26 0.80 20.51
C LYS A 3 3.78 1.22 20.68
N LYS A 4 3.45 2.47 20.30
CA LYS A 4 2.10 3.02 20.40
C LYS A 4 1.40 3.03 19.04
N SER A 5 0.12 2.68 19.04
CA SER A 5 -0.77 2.81 17.87
C SER A 5 -0.85 4.27 17.46
N ALA A 6 -0.57 4.54 16.17
CA ALA A 6 -0.61 5.88 15.61
C ALA A 6 -1.05 5.85 14.14
N TRP A 7 -1.56 7.00 13.68
CA TRP A 7 -1.92 7.25 12.29
C TRP A 7 -1.73 8.73 11.96
N CYS A 8 -1.62 9.04 10.67
CA CYS A 8 -1.65 10.41 10.16
C CYS A 8 -2.29 10.46 8.76
N TYR A 9 -2.54 11.65 8.23
CA TYR A 9 -2.79 11.88 6.81
C TYR A 9 -1.47 12.13 6.09
N TYR A 10 -1.40 11.83 4.81
CA TYR A 10 -0.23 12.19 4.01
C TYR A 10 -0.02 13.71 4.07
N GLU A 11 1.18 14.14 4.45
CA GLU A 11 1.55 15.56 4.70
C GLU A 11 0.61 16.28 5.69
N PHE A 12 -0.04 15.54 6.59
CA PHE A 12 -1.04 16.06 7.53
C PHE A 12 -2.21 16.83 6.87
N SER A 13 -2.44 16.60 5.58
CA SER A 13 -3.45 17.29 4.79
C SER A 13 -4.80 16.58 4.84
N VAL A 14 -5.86 17.29 5.21
CA VAL A 14 -7.25 16.78 5.22
C VAL A 14 -7.71 16.40 3.80
N ASP A 15 -7.22 17.06 2.76
CA ASP A 15 -7.57 16.72 1.38
C ASP A 15 -6.91 15.40 0.95
N ASN A 16 -5.72 15.11 1.44
CA ASN A 16 -5.10 13.80 1.27
C ASN A 16 -5.85 12.72 2.05
N ASP A 17 -6.41 12.99 3.23
CA ASP A 17 -7.27 12.05 3.96
C ASP A 17 -8.51 11.67 3.14
N LYS A 18 -9.22 12.66 2.59
CA LYS A 18 -10.42 12.42 1.77
C LYS A 18 -10.12 11.57 0.53
N LYS A 19 -8.93 11.76 -0.06
CA LYS A 19 -8.56 11.09 -1.31
C LYS A 19 -7.92 9.73 -1.08
N TYR A 20 -6.99 9.62 -0.14
CA TYR A 20 -6.11 8.47 0.06
C TYR A 20 -6.37 7.70 1.36
N GLY A 21 -7.10 8.32 2.29
CA GLY A 21 -7.30 7.79 3.63
C GLY A 21 -6.07 7.99 4.54
N LYS A 22 -6.04 7.23 5.61
CA LYS A 22 -5.02 7.32 6.66
C LYS A 22 -3.86 6.38 6.42
N LEU A 23 -2.69 6.79 6.89
CA LEU A 23 -1.49 5.98 7.02
C LEU A 23 -1.36 5.56 8.48
N TYR A 24 -1.31 4.26 8.74
CA TYR A 24 -1.26 3.67 10.08
C TYR A 24 0.10 3.01 10.31
N ASN A 25 0.64 3.10 11.51
CA ASN A 25 1.75 2.23 11.89
C ASN A 25 1.22 0.81 12.20
N TRP A 26 2.13 -0.18 12.20
CA TRP A 26 1.70 -1.57 12.41
C TRP A 26 1.18 -1.84 13.83
N PHE A 27 1.56 -1.01 14.81
CA PHE A 27 1.01 -1.11 16.16
C PHE A 27 -0.49 -0.80 16.19
N ALA A 28 -0.98 0.09 15.31
CA ALA A 28 -2.42 0.33 15.13
C ALA A 28 -3.11 -0.87 14.45
N VAL A 29 -2.44 -1.51 13.48
CA VAL A 29 -2.94 -2.72 12.80
C VAL A 29 -3.13 -3.86 13.79
N ASN A 30 -2.23 -4.02 14.75
CA ASN A 30 -2.24 -5.11 15.74
C ASN A 30 -2.89 -4.71 17.08
N ASP A 31 -3.50 -3.56 17.18
CA ASP A 31 -4.16 -3.07 18.38
C ASP A 31 -5.38 -3.95 18.72
N SER A 32 -5.49 -4.36 20.00
CA SER A 32 -6.58 -5.23 20.47
C SER A 32 -7.97 -4.59 20.41
N ARG A 33 -8.03 -3.26 20.35
CA ARG A 33 -9.29 -2.52 20.15
C ARG A 33 -9.86 -2.70 18.75
N GLY A 34 -9.05 -3.16 17.80
CA GLY A 34 -9.43 -3.40 16.42
C GLY A 34 -9.48 -2.12 15.58
N LEU A 35 -8.79 -2.12 14.43
CA LEU A 35 -8.79 -1.03 13.45
C LEU A 35 -9.89 -1.19 12.39
N ALA A 36 -10.22 -2.43 12.05
CA ALA A 36 -11.21 -2.74 11.02
C ALA A 36 -12.65 -2.46 11.50
N PRO A 37 -13.56 -2.03 10.62
CA PRO A 37 -14.97 -1.91 10.95
C PRO A 37 -15.60 -3.25 11.39
N LYS A 38 -16.72 -3.19 12.12
CA LYS A 38 -17.42 -4.41 12.57
C LYS A 38 -17.74 -5.33 11.37
N GLY A 39 -17.35 -6.59 11.50
CA GLY A 39 -17.51 -7.61 10.46
C GLY A 39 -16.44 -7.58 9.36
N TRP A 40 -15.44 -6.72 9.49
CA TRP A 40 -14.27 -6.66 8.62
C TRP A 40 -13.00 -6.96 9.43
N ARG A 41 -11.94 -7.32 8.74
CA ARG A 41 -10.62 -7.57 9.35
C ARG A 41 -9.49 -7.15 8.41
N ILE A 42 -8.31 -6.98 8.96
CA ILE A 42 -7.10 -6.74 8.18
C ILE A 42 -6.59 -8.09 7.69
N PRO A 43 -6.26 -8.23 6.38
CA PRO A 43 -5.80 -9.50 5.83
C PRO A 43 -4.43 -9.90 6.39
N THR A 44 -4.21 -11.21 6.44
CA THR A 44 -2.90 -11.81 6.66
C THR A 44 -2.10 -11.84 5.35
N GLU A 45 -0.81 -12.15 5.44
CA GLU A 45 0.03 -12.37 4.27
C GLU A 45 -0.49 -13.54 3.40
N ALA A 46 -0.84 -14.66 4.02
CA ALA A 46 -1.36 -15.82 3.30
C ALA A 46 -2.60 -15.50 2.45
N GLU A 47 -3.42 -14.56 2.90
CA GLU A 47 -4.59 -14.12 2.12
C GLU A 47 -4.22 -13.23 0.93
N PHE A 48 -3.18 -12.41 1.05
CA PHE A 48 -2.63 -11.70 -0.12
C PHE A 48 -1.96 -12.65 -1.10
N GLU A 49 -1.30 -13.72 -0.64
CA GLU A 49 -0.71 -14.74 -1.50
C GLU A 49 -1.75 -15.46 -2.36
N THR A 50 -2.99 -15.61 -1.90
CA THR A 50 -4.05 -16.19 -2.74
C THR A 50 -4.33 -15.34 -3.99
N ILE A 51 -4.18 -14.03 -3.89
CA ILE A 51 -4.33 -13.12 -5.04
C ILE A 51 -3.19 -13.35 -6.06
N ASP A 52 -1.95 -13.51 -5.59
CA ASP A 52 -0.78 -13.77 -6.44
C ASP A 52 -0.90 -15.11 -7.18
N GLN A 53 -1.51 -16.12 -6.55
CA GLN A 53 -1.70 -17.46 -7.14
C GLN A 53 -2.75 -17.47 -8.25
N VAL A 54 -3.81 -16.68 -8.11
CA VAL A 54 -4.90 -16.61 -9.10
C VAL A 54 -4.49 -15.78 -10.32
N GLU A 55 -3.62 -14.79 -10.12
CA GLU A 55 -3.32 -13.75 -11.11
C GLU A 55 -1.82 -13.60 -11.34
N LYS A 56 -1.22 -14.54 -12.09
CA LYS A 56 0.24 -14.60 -12.33
C LYS A 56 0.84 -13.39 -13.06
N TYR A 57 0.04 -12.66 -13.87
CA TYR A 57 0.56 -11.59 -14.71
C TYR A 57 -0.20 -10.29 -14.52
N PHE A 58 0.54 -9.17 -14.39
CA PHE A 58 -0.02 -7.83 -14.29
C PHE A 58 -1.00 -7.62 -13.13
N ILE A 59 -0.83 -8.39 -12.05
CA ILE A 59 -1.70 -8.28 -10.87
C ILE A 59 -1.75 -6.85 -10.33
N GLY A 60 -0.63 -6.11 -10.40
CA GLY A 60 -0.59 -4.70 -10.01
C GLY A 60 -1.64 -3.86 -10.71
N ASP A 61 -1.87 -4.06 -12.02
CA ASP A 61 -2.87 -3.29 -12.78
C ASP A 61 -4.30 -3.64 -12.39
N LYS A 62 -4.56 -4.88 -12.02
CA LYS A 62 -5.88 -5.32 -11.56
C LYS A 62 -6.22 -4.81 -10.17
N LEU A 63 -5.21 -4.56 -9.34
CA LEU A 63 -5.34 -4.01 -7.99
C LEU A 63 -5.41 -2.49 -7.96
N LYS A 64 -4.69 -1.80 -8.87
CA LYS A 64 -4.62 -0.34 -8.89
C LYS A 64 -5.93 0.30 -9.32
N ALA A 65 -6.25 1.45 -8.72
CA ALA A 65 -7.31 2.33 -9.18
C ALA A 65 -7.07 2.79 -10.63
N SER A 66 -8.14 3.07 -11.36
CA SER A 66 -8.12 3.51 -12.76
C SER A 66 -7.67 4.96 -12.96
N SER A 67 -7.31 5.65 -11.88
CA SER A 67 -6.82 7.02 -11.88
C SER A 67 -5.93 7.32 -10.67
N GLY A 68 -5.19 8.43 -10.75
CA GLY A 68 -4.44 8.99 -9.63
C GLY A 68 -2.98 8.53 -9.53
N TRP A 69 -2.55 7.61 -10.39
CA TRP A 69 -1.16 7.14 -10.46
C TRP A 69 -0.35 8.02 -11.42
N ASP A 70 0.83 8.44 -11.00
CA ASP A 70 1.75 9.22 -11.83
C ASP A 70 2.35 8.33 -12.91
N LYS A 71 2.47 8.89 -14.12
CA LYS A 71 3.11 8.23 -15.26
C LYS A 71 4.54 7.83 -14.93
N TRP A 72 5.05 6.80 -15.58
CA TRP A 72 6.44 6.36 -15.44
C TRP A 72 7.14 6.31 -16.80
N GLU A 73 8.46 6.48 -16.79
CA GLU A 73 9.28 6.40 -17.99
C GLU A 73 9.95 5.03 -18.10
N SER A 74 9.92 4.45 -19.27
CA SER A 74 10.76 3.30 -19.65
C SER A 74 11.70 3.73 -20.78
N VAL A 75 12.76 2.95 -20.95
CA VAL A 75 13.69 3.10 -22.08
C VAL A 75 13.61 1.83 -22.89
N ASP A 76 13.41 1.92 -24.18
CA ASP A 76 13.38 0.78 -25.07
C ASP A 76 14.81 0.27 -25.41
N GLU A 77 14.90 -0.81 -26.16
CA GLU A 77 16.16 -1.42 -26.59
C GLU A 77 17.08 -0.50 -27.43
N ASN A 78 16.49 0.55 -28.03
CA ASN A 78 17.21 1.55 -28.82
C ASN A 78 17.55 2.81 -28.01
N GLY A 79 17.26 2.84 -26.69
CA GLY A 79 17.50 3.97 -25.83
C GLY A 79 16.45 5.09 -25.90
N ALA A 80 15.34 4.88 -26.63
CA ALA A 80 14.27 5.87 -26.72
C ALA A 80 13.38 5.84 -25.47
N LYS A 81 13.08 7.03 -24.93
CA LYS A 81 12.20 7.18 -23.75
C LYS A 81 10.73 7.05 -24.16
N LYS A 82 10.00 6.25 -23.40
CA LYS A 82 8.56 6.09 -23.51
C LYS A 82 7.87 6.44 -22.20
N VAL A 83 6.87 7.32 -22.26
CA VAL A 83 6.03 7.64 -21.09
C VAL A 83 4.82 6.72 -21.09
N ASN A 84 4.67 5.98 -19.98
CA ASN A 84 3.64 4.96 -19.83
C ASN A 84 2.57 5.43 -18.84
N SER A 85 1.31 5.03 -19.08
CA SER A 85 0.25 5.17 -18.08
C SER A 85 0.55 4.23 -16.90
N ALA A 86 0.33 4.71 -15.69
CA ALA A 86 0.50 3.93 -14.48
C ALA A 86 -0.84 3.53 -13.83
N ASN A 87 -1.96 4.03 -14.33
CA ASN A 87 -3.26 3.68 -13.82
C ASN A 87 -3.56 2.21 -14.07
N GLY A 88 -4.25 1.57 -13.10
CA GLY A 88 -4.75 0.22 -13.25
C GLY A 88 -6.09 0.16 -13.98
N ASN A 89 -6.64 -1.04 -14.08
CA ASN A 89 -8.00 -1.28 -14.58
C ASN A 89 -8.97 -1.66 -13.44
N ASN A 90 -8.45 -1.87 -12.24
CA ASN A 90 -9.23 -2.22 -11.04
C ASN A 90 -10.19 -3.40 -11.23
N SER A 91 -9.84 -4.37 -12.05
CA SER A 91 -10.76 -5.45 -12.48
C SER A 91 -11.18 -6.38 -11.34
N ILE A 92 -10.47 -6.40 -10.22
CA ILE A 92 -10.82 -7.18 -9.03
C ILE A 92 -11.36 -6.32 -7.88
N GLY A 93 -11.63 -5.03 -8.11
CA GLY A 93 -12.29 -4.15 -7.15
C GLY A 93 -11.45 -3.72 -5.94
N PHE A 94 -10.13 -3.92 -5.95
CA PHE A 94 -9.25 -3.54 -4.84
C PHE A 94 -9.09 -2.02 -4.72
N SER A 95 -9.12 -1.29 -5.85
CA SER A 95 -9.04 0.18 -5.92
C SER A 95 -7.83 0.79 -5.19
N GLY A 96 -6.65 0.21 -5.34
CA GLY A 96 -5.43 0.67 -4.71
C GLY A 96 -5.02 2.05 -5.23
N LEU A 97 -5.09 3.08 -4.36
CA LEU A 97 -4.67 4.44 -4.65
C LEU A 97 -3.20 4.65 -4.28
N PRO A 98 -2.45 5.51 -4.99
CA PRO A 98 -1.03 5.77 -4.72
C PRO A 98 -0.83 6.72 -3.54
N ALA A 99 -1.17 6.25 -2.34
CA ALA A 99 -1.18 7.03 -1.12
C ALA A 99 0.23 7.38 -0.58
N GLY A 100 1.28 6.74 -1.13
CA GLY A 100 2.63 6.88 -0.58
C GLY A 100 2.78 6.21 0.79
N CYS A 101 3.67 6.75 1.59
CA CYS A 101 3.93 6.32 2.96
C CYS A 101 4.55 7.45 3.80
N VAL A 102 4.64 7.23 5.10
CA VAL A 102 5.48 8.02 6.01
C VAL A 102 6.46 7.09 6.71
N ASP A 103 7.73 7.48 6.80
CA ASP A 103 8.73 6.70 7.52
C ASP A 103 8.68 6.94 9.04
N TYR A 104 9.49 6.21 9.80
CA TYR A 104 9.54 6.31 11.26
C TYR A 104 10.14 7.65 11.77
N ASN A 105 10.74 8.47 10.89
CA ASN A 105 11.21 9.81 11.18
C ASN A 105 10.14 10.89 10.86
N GLY A 106 8.99 10.49 10.31
CA GLY A 106 7.91 11.40 9.93
C GLY A 106 8.07 12.00 8.52
N VAL A 107 8.98 11.48 7.69
CA VAL A 107 9.18 11.95 6.32
C VAL A 107 8.23 11.20 5.38
N PHE A 108 7.53 11.96 4.54
CA PHE A 108 6.57 11.43 3.56
C PHE A 108 7.24 11.11 2.23
N HIS A 109 6.83 9.98 1.62
CA HIS A 109 7.45 9.48 0.40
C HIS A 109 6.40 8.91 -0.57
N ASN A 110 6.72 8.97 -1.87
CA ASN A 110 6.11 8.14 -2.92
C ASN A 110 4.61 8.38 -3.22
N LYS A 111 3.99 9.47 -2.78
CA LYS A 111 2.62 9.82 -3.22
C LYS A 111 2.59 9.91 -4.75
N GLY A 112 1.57 9.35 -5.38
CA GLY A 112 1.44 9.26 -6.84
C GLY A 112 2.17 8.05 -7.44
N ILE A 113 3.23 7.53 -6.78
CA ILE A 113 4.16 6.55 -7.36
C ILE A 113 3.99 5.16 -6.75
N LYS A 114 3.77 5.08 -5.43
CA LYS A 114 3.65 3.82 -4.69
C LYS A 114 2.51 3.88 -3.68
N SER A 115 2.05 2.71 -3.29
CA SER A 115 1.18 2.52 -2.14
C SER A 115 1.59 1.25 -1.42
N PHE A 116 1.48 1.26 -0.10
CA PHE A 116 1.82 0.12 0.73
C PHE A 116 0.63 -0.19 1.64
N PHE A 117 0.37 -1.49 1.81
CA PHE A 117 -0.73 -1.99 2.61
C PHE A 117 -0.19 -2.94 3.67
N TRP A 118 -0.42 -2.62 4.93
CA TRP A 118 -0.09 -3.53 6.02
C TRP A 118 -0.89 -4.82 5.94
N THR A 119 -0.24 -5.91 6.25
CA THR A 119 -0.91 -7.17 6.61
C THR A 119 -0.95 -7.31 8.14
N LYS A 120 -1.77 -8.22 8.65
CA LYS A 120 -1.76 -8.57 10.09
C LYS A 120 -0.58 -9.49 10.47
N THR A 121 0.22 -9.90 9.52
CA THR A 121 1.34 -10.82 9.73
C THR A 121 2.57 -10.08 10.26
N GLU A 122 2.99 -10.45 11.44
CA GLU A 122 4.25 -10.03 12.01
C GLU A 122 5.40 -10.82 11.36
N PHE A 123 6.49 -10.16 11.02
CA PHE A 123 7.69 -10.84 10.55
C PHE A 123 8.64 -11.14 11.72
N ASP A 124 8.96 -10.12 12.53
CA ASP A 124 9.78 -10.24 13.73
C ASP A 124 9.40 -9.14 14.76
N THR A 125 10.20 -9.00 15.80
CA THR A 125 9.96 -8.01 16.87
C THR A 125 9.97 -6.56 16.38
N LYS A 126 10.62 -6.24 15.24
CA LYS A 126 10.81 -4.89 14.68
C LYS A 126 10.04 -4.67 13.38
N MET A 127 9.82 -5.73 12.60
CA MET A 127 9.27 -5.67 11.24
C MET A 127 7.95 -6.42 11.13
N ALA A 128 7.13 -5.98 10.18
CA ALA A 128 5.89 -6.64 9.79
C ALA A 128 5.77 -6.69 8.27
N VAL A 129 4.95 -7.63 7.79
CA VAL A 129 4.74 -7.87 6.37
C VAL A 129 3.81 -6.82 5.78
N ASN A 130 4.14 -6.33 4.60
CA ASN A 130 3.29 -5.44 3.82
C ASN A 130 3.34 -5.78 2.33
N ARG A 131 2.32 -5.35 1.61
CA ARG A 131 2.22 -5.45 0.17
C ARG A 131 2.28 -4.07 -0.47
N GLY A 132 3.02 -3.93 -1.57
CA GLY A 132 3.21 -2.65 -2.25
C GLY A 132 2.73 -2.69 -3.69
N LEU A 133 2.03 -1.65 -4.12
CA LEU A 133 1.73 -1.35 -5.51
C LEU A 133 2.67 -0.26 -6.01
N ARG A 134 3.14 -0.38 -7.25
CA ARG A 134 3.99 0.59 -7.92
C ARG A 134 3.39 1.08 -9.22
N ASN A 135 3.83 2.24 -9.66
CA ASN A 135 3.39 2.80 -10.94
C ASN A 135 3.89 2.01 -12.18
N ASP A 136 4.90 1.14 -12.02
CA ASP A 136 5.44 0.26 -13.06
C ASP A 136 4.79 -1.13 -13.10
N HIS A 137 3.55 -1.28 -12.66
CA HIS A 137 2.74 -2.52 -12.67
C HIS A 137 3.11 -3.57 -11.63
N GLN A 138 4.12 -3.36 -10.80
CA GLN A 138 4.55 -4.33 -9.80
C GLN A 138 3.61 -4.37 -8.59
N PHE A 139 3.40 -5.58 -8.10
CA PHE A 139 2.85 -5.86 -6.78
C PHE A 139 3.92 -6.59 -5.96
N ILE A 140 4.40 -5.95 -4.92
CA ILE A 140 5.60 -6.38 -4.20
C ILE A 140 5.29 -6.84 -2.77
N HIS A 141 6.00 -7.88 -2.34
CA HIS A 141 6.03 -8.37 -0.97
C HIS A 141 7.23 -7.76 -0.25
N ASN A 142 7.03 -7.19 0.92
CA ASN A 142 8.07 -6.54 1.71
C ASN A 142 7.92 -6.78 3.21
N PHE A 143 9.04 -6.60 3.91
CA PHE A 143 9.12 -6.50 5.36
C PHE A 143 9.58 -5.10 5.73
N THR A 144 8.88 -4.41 6.63
CA THR A 144 9.21 -3.03 6.97
C THR A 144 9.07 -2.81 8.47
N ASN A 145 9.85 -1.87 8.99
CA ASN A 145 9.78 -1.46 10.39
C ASN A 145 8.35 -1.06 10.76
N LYS A 146 7.85 -1.58 11.86
CA LYS A 146 6.50 -1.37 12.38
C LYS A 146 6.12 0.09 12.63
N GLY A 147 7.11 0.98 12.72
CA GLY A 147 6.91 2.42 12.88
C GLY A 147 6.58 3.17 11.59
N PHE A 148 6.69 2.55 10.41
CA PHE A 148 6.25 3.17 9.16
C PHE A 148 4.73 3.34 9.14
N GLY A 149 4.26 4.40 8.47
CA GLY A 149 2.83 4.60 8.21
C GLY A 149 2.46 4.14 6.81
N TYR A 150 1.57 3.15 6.73
CA TYR A 150 1.05 2.57 5.49
C TYR A 150 -0.48 2.53 5.50
N SER A 151 -1.06 2.40 4.33
CA SER A 151 -2.50 2.18 4.18
C SER A 151 -2.94 0.83 4.76
N VAL A 152 -4.22 0.69 5.02
CA VAL A 152 -4.87 -0.56 5.41
C VAL A 152 -6.02 -0.85 4.47
N ARG A 153 -6.12 -2.06 3.98
CA ARG A 153 -7.27 -2.57 3.21
C ARG A 153 -7.90 -3.71 3.98
N CYS A 154 -9.12 -3.49 4.46
CA CYS A 154 -9.87 -4.52 5.16
C CYS A 154 -10.56 -5.47 4.18
N ILE A 155 -10.73 -6.72 4.60
CA ILE A 155 -11.53 -7.74 3.92
C ILE A 155 -12.67 -8.21 4.83
N LYS A 156 -13.69 -8.82 4.23
CA LYS A 156 -14.86 -9.29 4.96
C LYS A 156 -14.74 -10.74 5.37
#